data_1ef0c7e84d9ea88ac341e42b0bbaab79
#
_entry.id   1ef0c7e84d9ea88ac341e42b0bbaab79
#
_cell.length_a   1.000
_cell.length_b   1.000
_cell.length_c   1.000
_cell.angle_alpha   90.00
_cell.angle_beta   90.00
_cell.angle_gamma   90.00
#
_symmetry.space_group_name_H-M   'P 1'
#
loop_
_entity.id
_entity.type
_entity.pdbx_description
1 polymer ?
#
loop_
_entity_poly.entity_id
_entity_poly.type
_entity_poly.pdbx_seq_one_letter_code
_entity_poly.pdbx_strand_id
1 'polypeptide(L)'
;MQDILEAIMAAEESNDPDRELAGLAGLPVPESYRGVVVRAEEARMFDGMATRDKDPRKALHVQEVPTPELAPGEALVAVMASAINYNTVWTSIFEPVSTFKFLQRYGRLSELTRRHDLPYHVVGSDAAGVVLRTGPGVTRWAPGDEVVAHCLSVELEDAAGHDDTMLDPQQRIWGFETNFGGLAELCVVKANQLMPKPRHLSWEEAASPGLVNSTAYRQLVSHHGANMKQGDVVLIWGASGGLGGYATQMALNGGAIPVCVVSSPEKAELCRRMGADLVIDRAAEGFRFWKDEETQDPGEWKRLGERIRELTGGEDPDIVFEHPGRETFGASVYVARRGGTIVTCASTSGFQHQYDNRYLWMHLKRIVGSHFANYHEAWQANRLVALGKVHPTVSRTYPLEQTGQAAYEVHRNAHQGKVGVRCLAPTDGLGVRDGELRARHEDAINRFRGH
;
A
#
# COMPACT_ATOMS: atom_id res chain seq x y z
N MET A 1 16.80 22.40 1.69
CA MET A 1 15.96 21.51 2.52
C MET A 1 15.80 22.00 3.95
N GLN A 2 16.89 22.49 4.59
CA GLN A 2 16.83 22.86 6.00
C GLN A 2 15.78 23.94 6.30
N ASP A 3 15.73 25.04 5.54
CA ASP A 3 14.74 26.11 5.73
C ASP A 3 13.29 25.63 5.60
N ILE A 4 13.05 24.68 4.69
CA ILE A 4 11.73 24.06 4.49
C ILE A 4 11.37 23.21 5.71
N LEU A 5 12.28 22.39 6.20
CA LEU A 5 12.07 21.58 7.39
C LEU A 5 11.83 22.48 8.63
N GLU A 6 12.64 23.51 8.82
CA GLU A 6 12.48 24.47 9.92
C GLU A 6 11.10 25.14 9.89
N ALA A 7 10.63 25.56 8.72
CA ALA A 7 9.29 26.14 8.57
C ALA A 7 8.17 25.13 8.88
N ILE A 8 8.30 23.89 8.45
CA ILE A 8 7.33 22.83 8.79
C ILE A 8 7.37 22.54 10.30
N MET A 9 8.56 22.48 10.91
CA MET A 9 8.71 22.26 12.35
C MET A 9 8.16 23.44 13.18
N ALA A 10 8.31 24.68 12.71
CA ALA A 10 7.70 25.85 13.36
C ALA A 10 6.16 25.74 13.40
N ALA A 11 5.55 25.18 12.34
CA ALA A 11 4.11 24.93 12.31
C ALA A 11 3.65 23.85 13.31
N GLU A 12 4.52 22.91 13.72
CA GLU A 12 4.20 21.91 14.76
C GLU A 12 3.98 22.55 16.14
N GLU A 13 4.68 23.66 16.41
CA GLU A 13 4.63 24.39 17.68
C GLU A 13 3.66 25.58 17.64
N SER A 14 3.11 25.91 16.47
CA SER A 14 2.27 27.09 16.26
C SER A 14 0.82 26.87 16.68
N ASN A 15 0.19 27.94 17.19
CA ASN A 15 -1.26 27.96 17.38
C ASN A 15 -2.05 28.17 16.07
N ASP A 16 -1.39 28.53 14.98
CA ASP A 16 -1.95 28.69 13.63
C ASP A 16 -1.02 28.03 12.60
N PRO A 17 -0.99 26.67 12.60
CA PRO A 17 -0.13 25.92 11.70
C PRO A 17 -0.42 26.17 10.22
N ASP A 18 -1.66 26.39 9.84
CA ASP A 18 -2.04 26.62 8.44
C ASP A 18 -1.41 27.91 7.91
N ARG A 19 -1.31 28.96 8.75
CA ARG A 19 -0.63 30.21 8.41
C ARG A 19 0.88 30.04 8.26
N GLU A 20 1.51 29.31 9.18
CA GLU A 20 2.95 29.04 9.12
C GLU A 20 3.31 28.24 7.85
N LEU A 21 2.53 27.19 7.56
CA LEU A 21 2.75 26.37 6.37
C LEU A 21 2.52 27.14 5.06
N ALA A 22 1.59 28.10 5.03
CA ALA A 22 1.40 28.99 3.86
C ALA A 22 2.68 29.81 3.54
N GLY A 23 3.53 30.09 4.55
CA GLY A 23 4.83 30.75 4.37
C GLY A 23 5.82 29.97 3.49
N LEU A 24 5.65 28.67 3.34
CA LEU A 24 6.48 27.82 2.45
C LEU A 24 6.44 28.28 0.98
N ALA A 25 5.38 28.99 0.57
CA ALA A 25 5.28 29.58 -0.77
C ALA A 25 6.46 30.51 -1.10
N GLY A 26 7.00 31.21 -0.11
CA GLY A 26 8.10 32.17 -0.25
C GLY A 26 9.49 31.56 -0.19
N LEU A 27 9.65 30.31 0.26
CA LEU A 27 10.96 29.68 0.38
C LEU A 27 11.47 29.18 -0.97
N PRO A 28 12.78 29.22 -1.25
CA PRO A 28 13.34 28.65 -2.46
C PRO A 28 13.21 27.13 -2.46
N VAL A 29 12.91 26.57 -3.64
CA VAL A 29 12.97 25.11 -3.87
C VAL A 29 14.45 24.73 -4.03
N PRO A 30 14.96 23.73 -3.31
CA PRO A 30 16.35 23.30 -3.45
C PRO A 30 16.60 22.70 -4.85
N GLU A 31 17.81 22.89 -5.39
CA GLU A 31 18.20 22.36 -6.70
C GLU A 31 18.31 20.83 -6.70
N SER A 32 18.56 20.23 -5.54
CA SER A 32 18.68 18.79 -5.33
C SER A 32 18.10 18.38 -3.97
N TYR A 33 17.80 17.09 -3.84
CA TYR A 33 17.26 16.50 -2.62
C TYR A 33 17.71 15.04 -2.47
N ARG A 34 17.66 14.49 -1.28
CA ARG A 34 17.98 13.08 -1.03
C ARG A 34 16.79 12.20 -1.32
N GLY A 35 17.02 11.14 -2.10
CA GLY A 35 16.02 10.12 -2.41
C GLY A 35 16.60 8.72 -2.37
N VAL A 36 15.75 7.75 -2.09
CA VAL A 36 16.09 6.33 -2.19
C VAL A 36 15.95 5.89 -3.64
N VAL A 37 17.04 5.39 -4.19
CA VAL A 37 17.09 5.00 -5.60
C VAL A 37 17.58 3.57 -5.79
N VAL A 38 17.14 2.97 -6.90
CA VAL A 38 17.84 1.86 -7.57
C VAL A 38 18.55 2.40 -8.81
N ARG A 39 19.61 1.73 -9.28
CA ARG A 39 20.44 2.18 -10.40
C ARG A 39 20.32 1.23 -11.58
N ALA A 40 20.29 1.80 -12.80
CA ALA A 40 20.14 1.01 -14.01
C ALA A 40 21.30 0.04 -14.25
N GLU A 41 22.52 0.42 -13.88
CA GLU A 41 23.72 -0.39 -13.97
C GLU A 41 23.69 -1.65 -13.07
N GLU A 42 22.89 -1.63 -12.00
CA GLU A 42 22.73 -2.72 -11.04
C GLU A 42 21.60 -3.70 -11.41
N ALA A 43 20.82 -3.42 -12.47
CA ALA A 43 19.60 -4.16 -12.80
C ALA A 43 19.80 -5.67 -13.01
N ARG A 44 21.04 -6.12 -13.18
CA ARG A 44 21.41 -7.53 -13.36
C ARG A 44 22.17 -8.13 -12.18
N MET A 45 22.35 -7.39 -11.07
CA MET A 45 23.19 -7.83 -9.95
C MET A 45 22.71 -9.12 -9.27
N PHE A 46 21.42 -9.45 -9.43
CA PHE A 46 20.81 -10.65 -8.85
C PHE A 46 20.48 -11.74 -9.89
N ASP A 47 21.00 -11.63 -11.12
CA ASP A 47 20.75 -12.64 -12.16
C ASP A 47 21.16 -14.05 -11.68
N GLY A 48 20.25 -15.02 -11.85
CA GLY A 48 20.46 -16.41 -11.43
C GLY A 48 20.24 -16.71 -9.94
N MET A 49 19.95 -15.70 -9.11
CA MET A 49 19.60 -15.91 -7.69
C MET A 49 18.11 -16.21 -7.53
N ALA A 50 17.78 -17.11 -6.59
CA ALA A 50 16.39 -17.30 -6.20
C ALA A 50 15.86 -16.04 -5.51
N THR A 51 14.57 -15.71 -5.72
CA THR A 51 13.91 -14.51 -5.17
C THR A 51 14.19 -14.32 -3.69
N ARG A 52 14.04 -15.36 -2.89
CA ARG A 52 14.25 -15.33 -1.42
C ARG A 52 15.68 -14.98 -0.98
N ASP A 53 16.68 -15.19 -1.86
CA ASP A 53 18.09 -14.98 -1.55
C ASP A 53 18.60 -13.61 -2.00
N LYS A 54 17.79 -12.86 -2.73
CA LYS A 54 18.07 -11.48 -3.14
C LYS A 54 17.93 -10.54 -1.95
N ASP A 55 18.85 -9.61 -1.80
CA ASP A 55 18.91 -8.70 -0.66
C ASP A 55 18.62 -7.24 -1.07
N PRO A 56 17.43 -6.70 -0.74
CA PRO A 56 17.05 -5.32 -1.04
C PRO A 56 18.06 -4.26 -0.58
N ARG A 57 18.79 -4.53 0.50
CA ARG A 57 19.77 -3.59 1.09
C ARG A 57 20.94 -3.29 0.14
N LYS A 58 21.20 -4.18 -0.82
CA LYS A 58 22.30 -4.02 -1.77
C LYS A 58 21.97 -3.10 -2.93
N ALA A 59 20.69 -2.91 -3.24
CA ALA A 59 20.24 -2.16 -4.41
C ALA A 59 19.53 -0.85 -4.07
N LEU A 60 19.13 -0.63 -2.80
CA LEU A 60 18.51 0.62 -2.37
C LEU A 60 19.59 1.55 -1.81
N HIS A 61 19.78 2.67 -2.49
CA HIS A 61 20.79 3.68 -2.14
C HIS A 61 20.12 5.02 -1.83
N VAL A 62 20.54 5.66 -0.75
CA VAL A 62 20.18 7.08 -0.52
C VAL A 62 21.22 7.92 -1.25
N GLN A 63 20.78 8.74 -2.18
CA GLN A 63 21.64 9.66 -2.90
C GLN A 63 20.95 10.99 -3.19
N GLU A 64 21.77 12.00 -3.45
CA GLU A 64 21.29 13.29 -3.91
C GLU A 64 20.91 13.22 -5.39
N VAL A 65 19.72 13.73 -5.72
CA VAL A 65 19.17 13.78 -7.07
C VAL A 65 18.68 15.19 -7.39
N PRO A 66 18.74 15.64 -8.66
CA PRO A 66 18.21 16.93 -9.07
C PRO A 66 16.71 17.04 -8.83
N THR A 67 16.27 18.22 -8.37
CA THR A 67 14.82 18.51 -8.26
C THR A 67 14.25 18.71 -9.66
N PRO A 68 13.24 17.91 -10.05
CA PRO A 68 12.65 18.06 -11.39
C PRO A 68 11.75 19.30 -11.48
N GLU A 69 11.70 19.92 -12.64
CA GLU A 69 10.73 20.97 -12.94
C GLU A 69 9.31 20.38 -12.94
N LEU A 70 8.35 21.19 -12.46
CA LEU A 70 6.94 20.77 -12.45
C LEU A 70 6.31 20.91 -13.82
N ALA A 71 5.69 19.85 -14.30
CA ALA A 71 4.81 19.87 -15.43
C ALA A 71 3.40 20.42 -15.08
N PRO A 72 2.58 20.80 -16.09
CA PRO A 72 1.19 21.12 -15.85
C PRO A 72 0.45 20.00 -15.09
N GLY A 73 -0.38 20.39 -14.13
CA GLY A 73 -1.15 19.45 -13.32
C GLY A 73 -0.36 18.71 -12.22
N GLU A 74 0.90 19.04 -12.00
CA GLU A 74 1.73 18.40 -10.97
C GLU A 74 1.88 19.24 -9.69
N ALA A 75 2.28 18.57 -8.63
CA ALA A 75 2.65 19.19 -7.36
C ALA A 75 4.00 18.63 -6.85
N LEU A 76 4.81 19.51 -6.28
CA LEU A 76 6.01 19.18 -5.52
C LEU A 76 5.64 19.12 -4.05
N VAL A 77 5.91 18.00 -3.41
CA VAL A 77 5.58 17.75 -2.01
C VAL A 77 6.87 17.55 -1.21
N ALA A 78 7.01 18.27 -0.09
CA ALA A 78 7.98 17.97 0.95
C ALA A 78 7.50 16.74 1.72
N VAL A 79 8.18 15.61 1.57
CA VAL A 79 7.74 14.34 2.14
C VAL A 79 8.23 14.21 3.58
N MET A 80 7.31 14.26 4.51
CA MET A 80 7.63 14.05 5.93
C MET A 80 7.84 12.56 6.24
N ALA A 81 6.98 11.71 5.69
CA ALA A 81 7.08 10.25 5.81
C ALA A 81 6.54 9.51 4.59
N SER A 82 7.02 8.30 4.42
CA SER A 82 6.59 7.31 3.42
C SER A 82 6.41 5.94 4.08
N ALA A 83 6.11 4.90 3.30
CA ALA A 83 6.03 3.54 3.81
C ALA A 83 6.46 2.52 2.76
N ILE A 84 6.95 1.36 3.22
CA ILE A 84 7.34 0.26 2.34
C ILE A 84 6.11 -0.47 1.84
N ASN A 85 6.04 -0.67 0.53
CA ASN A 85 5.12 -1.56 -0.15
C ASN A 85 5.91 -2.71 -0.81
N TYR A 86 5.20 -3.78 -1.18
CA TYR A 86 5.89 -4.92 -1.78
C TYR A 86 6.44 -4.60 -3.19
N ASN A 87 5.87 -3.61 -3.88
CA ASN A 87 6.44 -3.09 -5.13
C ASN A 87 7.83 -2.43 -4.93
N THR A 88 8.09 -1.81 -3.76
CA THR A 88 9.43 -1.34 -3.40
C THR A 88 10.41 -2.50 -3.26
N VAL A 89 9.98 -3.62 -2.67
CA VAL A 89 10.77 -4.85 -2.61
C VAL A 89 11.04 -5.36 -4.02
N TRP A 90 10.03 -5.51 -4.86
CA TRP A 90 10.20 -5.94 -6.26
C TRP A 90 11.16 -5.05 -7.04
N THR A 91 11.03 -3.73 -6.92
CA THR A 91 11.95 -2.78 -7.55
C THR A 91 13.40 -3.04 -7.11
N SER A 92 13.61 -3.24 -5.82
CA SER A 92 14.95 -3.43 -5.24
C SER A 92 15.61 -4.76 -5.59
N ILE A 93 14.83 -5.78 -5.93
CA ILE A 93 15.33 -7.09 -6.37
C ILE A 93 15.21 -7.29 -7.88
N PHE A 94 14.76 -6.26 -8.62
CA PHE A 94 14.56 -6.23 -10.07
C PHE A 94 13.62 -7.33 -10.60
N GLU A 95 12.56 -7.63 -9.85
CA GLU A 95 11.55 -8.64 -10.20
C GLU A 95 10.14 -8.08 -10.35
N PRO A 96 9.28 -8.79 -11.14
CA PRO A 96 9.61 -9.83 -12.12
C PRO A 96 10.37 -9.27 -13.32
N VAL A 97 10.39 -7.93 -13.45
CA VAL A 97 11.04 -7.16 -14.51
C VAL A 97 11.61 -5.89 -13.87
N SER A 98 12.82 -5.51 -14.28
CA SER A 98 13.40 -4.23 -13.85
C SER A 98 12.50 -3.05 -14.20
N THR A 99 12.24 -2.17 -13.22
CA THR A 99 11.38 -0.99 -13.38
C THR A 99 11.91 -0.01 -14.43
N PHE A 100 13.19 -0.05 -14.77
CA PHE A 100 13.76 0.75 -15.87
C PHE A 100 13.07 0.47 -17.22
N LYS A 101 12.53 -0.74 -17.45
CA LYS A 101 11.73 -1.02 -18.65
C LYS A 101 10.41 -0.25 -18.65
N PHE A 102 9.80 -0.04 -17.50
CA PHE A 102 8.59 0.78 -17.37
C PHE A 102 8.91 2.25 -17.58
N LEU A 103 9.98 2.77 -16.95
CA LEU A 103 10.42 4.15 -17.09
C LEU A 103 10.76 4.49 -18.56
N GLN A 104 11.49 3.60 -19.25
CA GLN A 104 11.78 3.75 -20.68
C GLN A 104 10.52 3.77 -21.54
N ARG A 105 9.56 2.89 -21.26
CA ARG A 105 8.28 2.87 -21.97
C ARG A 105 7.50 4.15 -21.74
N TYR A 106 7.42 4.60 -20.50
CA TYR A 106 6.74 5.84 -20.13
C TYR A 106 7.43 7.06 -20.74
N GLY A 107 8.76 7.14 -20.69
CA GLY A 107 9.54 8.23 -21.26
C GLY A 107 9.41 8.42 -22.76
N ARG A 108 8.89 7.40 -23.49
CA ARG A 108 8.64 7.47 -24.94
C ARG A 108 7.28 8.06 -25.34
N LEU A 109 6.37 8.26 -24.37
CA LEU A 109 5.00 8.71 -24.67
C LEU A 109 4.95 10.19 -25.07
N SER A 110 5.78 11.03 -24.46
CA SER A 110 5.82 12.47 -24.75
C SER A 110 7.16 13.09 -24.33
N GLU A 111 7.37 14.35 -24.70
CA GLU A 111 8.51 15.12 -24.22
C GLU A 111 8.49 15.33 -22.69
N LEU A 112 7.31 15.54 -22.11
CA LEU A 112 7.15 15.71 -20.68
C LEU A 112 7.48 14.43 -19.90
N THR A 113 7.13 13.26 -20.42
CA THR A 113 7.39 11.99 -19.74
C THR A 113 8.84 11.52 -19.90
N ARG A 114 9.60 12.05 -20.87
CA ARG A 114 11.02 11.70 -21.10
C ARG A 114 11.89 11.87 -19.85
N ARG A 115 11.58 12.84 -19.00
CA ARG A 115 12.29 13.10 -17.75
C ARG A 115 12.23 11.95 -16.73
N HIS A 116 11.32 10.97 -16.90
CA HIS A 116 11.25 9.77 -16.06
C HIS A 116 12.25 8.67 -16.47
N ASP A 117 12.77 8.70 -17.71
CA ASP A 117 13.76 7.74 -18.24
C ASP A 117 15.18 8.19 -17.86
N LEU A 118 15.54 7.96 -16.61
CA LEU A 118 16.82 8.34 -16.01
C LEU A 118 17.63 7.07 -15.67
N PRO A 119 18.96 7.16 -15.49
CA PRO A 119 19.80 6.04 -15.07
C PRO A 119 19.57 5.63 -13.60
N TYR A 120 18.70 6.32 -12.89
CA TYR A 120 18.24 6.01 -11.53
C TYR A 120 16.72 6.13 -11.43
N HIS A 121 16.17 5.40 -10.48
CA HIS A 121 14.73 5.43 -10.19
C HIS A 121 14.53 5.77 -8.71
N VAL A 122 13.97 6.95 -8.40
CA VAL A 122 13.51 7.32 -7.05
C VAL A 122 12.23 6.56 -6.76
N VAL A 123 12.30 5.65 -5.81
CA VAL A 123 11.24 4.67 -5.52
C VAL A 123 10.23 5.17 -4.47
N GLY A 124 9.14 4.42 -4.26
CA GLY A 124 8.17 4.67 -3.20
C GLY A 124 6.81 5.12 -3.74
N SER A 125 5.75 4.41 -3.33
CA SER A 125 4.37 4.62 -3.80
C SER A 125 3.42 5.10 -2.69
N ASP A 126 3.96 5.50 -1.55
CA ASP A 126 3.26 6.16 -0.44
C ASP A 126 3.99 7.45 -0.08
N ALA A 127 3.26 8.48 0.33
CA ALA A 127 3.81 9.69 0.92
C ALA A 127 2.76 10.43 1.77
N ALA A 128 3.22 11.05 2.85
CA ALA A 128 2.53 12.10 3.57
C ALA A 128 3.48 13.29 3.71
N GLY A 129 3.00 14.49 3.47
CA GLY A 129 3.85 15.68 3.49
C GLY A 129 3.09 16.96 3.23
N VAL A 130 3.83 18.00 2.88
CA VAL A 130 3.29 19.35 2.66
C VAL A 130 3.58 19.79 1.23
N VAL A 131 2.59 20.32 0.54
CA VAL A 131 2.74 20.88 -0.80
C VAL A 131 3.68 22.09 -0.75
N LEU A 132 4.74 22.07 -1.55
CA LEU A 132 5.69 23.20 -1.67
C LEU A 132 5.38 24.09 -2.87
N ARG A 133 5.04 23.46 -3.99
CA ARG A 133 4.75 24.15 -5.27
C ARG A 133 3.71 23.37 -6.04
N THR A 134 3.01 24.09 -6.89
CA THR A 134 2.07 23.52 -7.85
C THR A 134 2.43 23.95 -9.26
N GLY A 135 2.33 23.04 -10.21
CA GLY A 135 2.50 23.32 -11.63
C GLY A 135 1.30 24.07 -12.21
N PRO A 136 1.42 24.56 -13.45
CA PRO A 136 0.33 25.24 -14.13
C PRO A 136 -0.96 24.40 -14.15
N GLY A 137 -2.12 25.06 -13.94
CA GLY A 137 -3.44 24.44 -13.98
C GLY A 137 -3.87 23.73 -12.69
N VAL A 138 -3.04 23.61 -11.69
CA VAL A 138 -3.45 23.11 -10.38
C VAL A 138 -4.20 24.22 -9.62
N THR A 139 -5.45 23.94 -9.25
CA THR A 139 -6.33 24.92 -8.58
C THR A 139 -6.85 24.44 -7.22
N ARG A 140 -6.76 23.14 -6.95
CA ARG A 140 -7.27 22.55 -5.70
C ARG A 140 -6.29 22.62 -4.55
N TRP A 141 -5.00 22.56 -4.86
CA TRP A 141 -3.92 22.50 -3.87
C TRP A 141 -3.07 23.75 -3.93
N ALA A 142 -2.58 24.16 -2.77
CA ALA A 142 -1.71 25.31 -2.60
C ALA A 142 -0.47 24.94 -1.74
N PRO A 143 0.62 25.69 -1.84
CA PRO A 143 1.71 25.56 -0.89
C PRO A 143 1.22 25.70 0.56
N GLY A 144 1.65 24.75 1.41
CA GLY A 144 1.21 24.64 2.80
C GLY A 144 0.15 23.57 3.05
N ASP A 145 -0.54 23.08 2.03
CA ASP A 145 -1.54 22.02 2.22
C ASP A 145 -0.88 20.71 2.70
N GLU A 146 -1.39 20.16 3.79
CA GLU A 146 -0.99 18.84 4.30
C GLU A 146 -1.71 17.73 3.53
N VAL A 147 -0.94 16.85 2.90
CA VAL A 147 -1.47 15.88 1.94
C VAL A 147 -0.92 14.46 2.16
N VAL A 148 -1.67 13.50 1.65
CA VAL A 148 -1.22 12.13 1.39
C VAL A 148 -1.37 11.83 -0.10
N ALA A 149 -0.49 10.99 -0.65
CA ALA A 149 -0.49 10.64 -2.06
C ALA A 149 -1.12 9.27 -2.32
N HIS A 150 -1.97 9.18 -3.34
CA HIS A 150 -2.41 7.91 -3.92
C HIS A 150 -1.46 7.48 -5.04
N CYS A 151 -1.21 6.18 -5.16
CA CYS A 151 -0.21 5.66 -6.10
C CYS A 151 -0.65 5.62 -7.56
N LEU A 152 -1.95 5.73 -7.87
CA LEU A 152 -2.45 5.74 -9.24
C LEU A 152 -2.08 7.04 -9.97
N SER A 153 -1.44 6.93 -11.12
CA SER A 153 -1.14 8.06 -12.02
C SER A 153 -1.83 7.83 -13.37
N VAL A 154 -2.80 8.67 -13.70
CA VAL A 154 -3.58 8.64 -14.96
C VAL A 154 -3.69 10.05 -15.51
N GLU A 155 -3.69 10.19 -16.85
CA GLU A 155 -4.02 11.42 -17.54
C GLU A 155 -5.54 11.52 -17.70
N LEU A 156 -6.19 12.45 -16.99
CA LEU A 156 -7.66 12.59 -17.01
C LEU A 156 -8.22 13.27 -18.28
N GLU A 157 -7.36 13.68 -19.23
CA GLU A 157 -7.80 14.19 -20.52
C GLU A 157 -8.36 13.07 -21.42
N ASP A 158 -7.94 11.81 -21.21
CA ASP A 158 -8.53 10.66 -21.90
C ASP A 158 -9.82 10.23 -21.21
N ALA A 159 -10.94 10.38 -21.89
CA ALA A 159 -12.26 10.04 -21.39
C ALA A 159 -12.51 8.52 -21.27
N ALA A 160 -11.68 7.69 -21.88
CA ALA A 160 -11.89 6.24 -21.94
C ALA A 160 -11.86 5.55 -20.55
N GLY A 161 -11.16 6.13 -19.58
CA GLY A 161 -11.03 5.61 -18.23
C GLY A 161 -11.90 6.31 -17.19
N HIS A 162 -12.86 7.16 -17.55
CA HIS A 162 -13.54 8.03 -16.58
C HIS A 162 -14.44 7.30 -15.58
N ASP A 163 -15.11 6.23 -15.96
CA ASP A 163 -15.95 5.43 -15.04
C ASP A 163 -15.09 4.68 -14.01
N ASP A 164 -13.98 4.12 -14.49
CA ASP A 164 -12.98 3.47 -13.65
C ASP A 164 -11.59 3.74 -14.21
N THR A 165 -10.88 4.69 -13.60
CA THR A 165 -9.52 5.08 -14.02
C THR A 165 -8.51 3.95 -13.97
N MET A 166 -8.82 2.84 -13.28
CA MET A 166 -8.01 1.61 -13.31
C MET A 166 -8.10 0.85 -14.65
N LEU A 167 -9.06 1.16 -15.50
CA LEU A 167 -9.20 0.59 -16.84
C LEU A 167 -8.44 1.40 -17.90
N ASP A 168 -7.88 2.54 -17.54
CA ASP A 168 -7.08 3.34 -18.48
C ASP A 168 -5.84 2.55 -18.90
N PRO A 169 -5.63 2.34 -20.23
CA PRO A 169 -4.48 1.59 -20.74
C PRO A 169 -3.12 2.24 -20.40
N GLN A 170 -3.12 3.52 -20.07
CA GLN A 170 -1.93 4.28 -19.72
C GLN A 170 -1.80 4.53 -18.21
N GLN A 171 -2.64 3.91 -17.37
CA GLN A 171 -2.50 3.99 -15.93
C GLN A 171 -1.10 3.51 -15.52
N ARG A 172 -0.53 4.16 -14.50
CA ARG A 172 0.81 3.86 -13.97
C ARG A 172 0.78 3.85 -12.45
N ILE A 173 1.70 3.10 -11.89
CA ILE A 173 1.99 3.12 -10.44
C ILE A 173 3.08 4.16 -10.21
N TRP A 174 2.75 5.23 -9.53
CA TRP A 174 3.69 6.24 -9.12
C TRP A 174 4.79 5.65 -8.22
N GLY A 175 6.05 5.99 -8.49
CA GLY A 175 7.21 5.50 -7.75
C GLY A 175 7.57 4.02 -8.00
N PHE A 176 6.90 3.39 -9.00
CA PHE A 176 7.20 2.05 -9.49
C PHE A 176 7.27 2.01 -11.03
N GLU A 177 6.28 2.55 -11.73
CA GLU A 177 6.23 2.67 -13.20
C GLU A 177 6.52 4.09 -13.67
N THR A 178 6.58 5.06 -12.74
CA THR A 178 7.06 6.43 -12.95
C THR A 178 8.15 6.76 -11.94
N ASN A 179 9.02 7.71 -12.26
CA ASN A 179 10.08 8.18 -11.37
C ASN A 179 9.56 9.21 -10.35
N PHE A 180 10.42 9.71 -9.46
CA PHE A 180 10.17 10.75 -8.44
C PHE A 180 9.21 10.31 -7.32
N GLY A 181 9.39 9.07 -6.82
CA GLY A 181 8.57 8.46 -5.78
C GLY A 181 8.75 9.05 -4.38
N GLY A 182 7.95 8.53 -3.44
CA GLY A 182 7.79 9.09 -2.09
C GLY A 182 8.84 8.66 -1.06
N LEU A 183 9.76 7.75 -1.34
CA LEU A 183 10.87 7.42 -0.44
C LEU A 183 12.03 8.43 -0.67
N ALA A 184 11.76 9.71 -0.39
CA ALA A 184 12.64 10.82 -0.64
C ALA A 184 12.23 12.05 0.19
N GLU A 185 13.09 13.06 0.25
CA GLU A 185 12.77 14.34 0.90
C GLU A 185 11.75 15.17 0.08
N LEU A 186 11.78 15.03 -1.25
CA LEU A 186 10.80 15.64 -2.15
C LEU A 186 10.25 14.57 -3.09
N CYS A 187 9.00 14.71 -3.48
CA CYS A 187 8.42 13.92 -4.55
C CYS A 187 7.58 14.77 -5.49
N VAL A 188 7.43 14.29 -6.74
CA VAL A 188 6.53 14.90 -7.73
C VAL A 188 5.38 13.95 -7.99
N VAL A 189 4.17 14.46 -7.86
CA VAL A 189 2.91 13.73 -8.09
C VAL A 189 1.98 14.55 -8.95
N LYS A 190 1.05 13.92 -9.65
CA LYS A 190 -0.07 14.64 -10.26
C LYS A 190 -1.01 15.14 -9.16
N ALA A 191 -1.56 16.31 -9.32
CA ALA A 191 -2.44 16.94 -8.32
C ALA A 191 -3.68 16.10 -8.01
N ASN A 192 -4.16 15.27 -8.96
CA ASN A 192 -5.27 14.35 -8.76
C ASN A 192 -4.92 13.12 -7.89
N GLN A 193 -3.64 12.87 -7.63
CA GLN A 193 -3.19 11.82 -6.70
C GLN A 193 -3.24 12.28 -5.24
N LEU A 194 -3.34 13.58 -4.97
CA LEU A 194 -3.31 14.13 -3.64
C LEU A 194 -4.68 14.03 -2.96
N MET A 195 -4.64 13.71 -1.68
CA MET A 195 -5.79 13.70 -0.77
C MET A 195 -5.40 14.45 0.51
N PRO A 196 -6.37 15.04 1.25
CA PRO A 196 -6.06 15.68 2.51
C PRO A 196 -5.52 14.66 3.51
N LYS A 197 -4.47 15.04 4.23
CA LYS A 197 -3.94 14.24 5.33
C LYS A 197 -4.97 14.14 6.45
N PRO A 198 -5.25 12.95 7.01
CA PRO A 198 -6.07 12.81 8.21
C PRO A 198 -5.47 13.59 9.39
N ARG A 199 -6.21 14.59 9.92
CA ARG A 199 -5.68 15.58 10.88
C ARG A 199 -5.29 15.01 12.25
N HIS A 200 -5.83 13.86 12.62
CA HIS A 200 -5.53 13.18 13.90
C HIS A 200 -4.33 12.21 13.82
N LEU A 201 -3.76 12.01 12.65
CA LEU A 201 -2.62 11.13 12.45
C LEU A 201 -1.31 11.90 12.35
N SER A 202 -0.24 11.30 12.86
CA SER A 202 1.13 11.74 12.59
C SER A 202 1.53 11.47 11.13
N TRP A 203 2.70 11.98 10.70
CA TRP A 203 3.15 11.87 9.33
C TRP A 203 3.33 10.41 8.90
N GLU A 204 4.03 9.60 9.71
CA GLU A 204 4.26 8.19 9.42
C GLU A 204 2.98 7.36 9.45
N GLU A 205 2.04 7.69 10.32
CA GLU A 205 0.73 7.05 10.38
C GLU A 205 -0.12 7.41 9.15
N ALA A 206 -0.09 8.67 8.71
CA ALA A 206 -0.83 9.14 7.55
C ALA A 206 -0.26 8.62 6.22
N ALA A 207 1.07 8.43 6.13
CA ALA A 207 1.71 7.88 4.94
C ALA A 207 1.38 6.40 4.70
N SER A 208 1.16 5.63 5.75
CA SER A 208 1.08 4.17 5.67
C SER A 208 -0.17 3.60 4.98
N PRO A 209 -1.36 4.25 5.00
CA PRO A 209 -2.58 3.72 4.38
C PRO A 209 -2.58 3.80 2.86
N GLY A 210 -1.93 4.76 2.26
CA GLY A 210 -2.12 5.18 0.87
C GLY A 210 -2.45 4.06 -0.11
N LEU A 211 -1.47 3.24 -0.45
CA LEU A 211 -1.64 2.14 -1.39
C LEU A 211 -2.51 1.00 -0.82
N VAL A 212 -2.21 0.52 0.38
CA VAL A 212 -2.82 -0.73 0.90
C VAL A 212 -4.27 -0.55 1.36
N ASN A 213 -4.62 0.59 1.95
CA ASN A 213 -5.98 0.88 2.37
C ASN A 213 -6.92 1.04 1.17
N SER A 214 -6.48 1.78 0.14
CA SER A 214 -7.25 1.96 -1.09
C SER A 214 -7.41 0.64 -1.85
N THR A 215 -6.35 -0.19 -1.90
CA THR A 215 -6.41 -1.54 -2.48
C THR A 215 -7.42 -2.43 -1.75
N ALA A 216 -7.40 -2.44 -0.41
CA ALA A 216 -8.37 -3.21 0.38
C ALA A 216 -9.81 -2.71 0.16
N TYR A 217 -10.00 -1.39 0.05
CA TYR A 217 -11.30 -0.79 -0.24
C TYR A 217 -11.85 -1.26 -1.60
N ARG A 218 -11.04 -1.13 -2.67
CA ARG A 218 -11.44 -1.61 -4.00
C ARG A 218 -11.74 -3.10 -3.99
N GLN A 219 -10.88 -3.87 -3.37
CA GLN A 219 -10.97 -5.34 -3.38
C GLN A 219 -12.22 -5.84 -2.64
N LEU A 220 -12.56 -5.26 -1.48
CA LEU A 220 -13.70 -5.69 -0.66
C LEU A 220 -14.97 -4.89 -0.89
N VAL A 221 -14.87 -3.56 -0.81
CA VAL A 221 -16.05 -2.68 -0.64
C VAL A 221 -16.62 -2.26 -1.99
N SER A 222 -15.74 -1.92 -2.95
CA SER A 222 -16.13 -1.43 -4.26
C SER A 222 -16.92 -2.48 -5.07
N HIS A 223 -17.84 -1.99 -5.91
CA HIS A 223 -18.54 -2.83 -6.90
C HIS A 223 -17.62 -3.35 -8.02
N HIS A 224 -16.42 -2.73 -8.18
CA HIS A 224 -15.36 -3.26 -9.05
C HIS A 224 -14.61 -4.44 -8.45
N GLY A 225 -14.75 -4.69 -7.15
CA GLY A 225 -14.18 -5.84 -6.44
C GLY A 225 -15.24 -6.87 -6.03
N ALA A 226 -15.18 -7.30 -4.78
CA ALA A 226 -16.12 -8.31 -4.25
C ALA A 226 -17.49 -7.74 -3.91
N ASN A 227 -17.63 -6.42 -3.74
CA ASN A 227 -18.87 -5.75 -3.38
C ASN A 227 -19.49 -6.33 -2.09
N MET A 228 -18.68 -6.43 -1.04
CA MET A 228 -19.00 -7.00 0.27
C MET A 228 -20.28 -6.40 0.85
N LYS A 229 -21.09 -7.24 1.48
CA LYS A 229 -22.34 -6.89 2.16
C LYS A 229 -22.26 -7.17 3.65
N GLN A 230 -23.15 -6.55 4.40
CA GLN A 230 -23.36 -6.91 5.81
C GLN A 230 -23.74 -8.40 5.92
N GLY A 231 -23.13 -9.08 6.88
CA GLY A 231 -23.31 -10.49 7.14
C GLY A 231 -22.48 -11.43 6.25
N ASP A 232 -21.80 -10.94 5.22
CA ASP A 232 -20.90 -11.79 4.41
C ASP A 232 -19.77 -12.36 5.28
N VAL A 233 -19.50 -13.65 5.15
CA VAL A 233 -18.29 -14.30 5.70
C VAL A 233 -17.13 -14.02 4.76
N VAL A 234 -16.08 -13.36 5.27
CA VAL A 234 -14.91 -12.95 4.50
C VAL A 234 -13.66 -13.68 5.00
N LEU A 235 -13.16 -14.63 4.24
CA LEU A 235 -11.86 -15.25 4.52
C LEU A 235 -10.74 -14.29 4.08
N ILE A 236 -9.85 -13.91 5.02
CA ILE A 236 -8.78 -12.94 4.77
C ILE A 236 -7.43 -13.62 4.99
N TRP A 237 -6.68 -13.84 3.91
CA TRP A 237 -5.31 -14.31 4.00
C TRP A 237 -4.38 -13.20 4.49
N GLY A 238 -3.42 -13.54 5.35
CA GLY A 238 -2.46 -12.58 5.89
C GLY A 238 -3.11 -11.42 6.64
N ALA A 239 -4.16 -11.68 7.40
CA ALA A 239 -5.06 -10.71 8.02
C ALA A 239 -4.39 -9.68 8.96
N SER A 240 -3.19 -9.94 9.47
CA SER A 240 -2.39 -9.03 10.30
C SER A 240 -1.33 -8.24 9.52
N GLY A 241 -1.21 -8.47 8.20
CA GLY A 241 -0.26 -7.76 7.35
C GLY A 241 -0.74 -6.35 6.96
N GLY A 242 0.08 -5.63 6.20
CA GLY A 242 -0.25 -4.28 5.73
C GLY A 242 -1.58 -4.23 4.99
N LEU A 243 -1.80 -5.10 4.00
CA LEU A 243 -3.05 -5.16 3.24
C LEU A 243 -4.19 -5.83 4.03
N GLY A 244 -3.90 -7.00 4.63
CA GLY A 244 -4.90 -7.78 5.36
C GLY A 244 -5.43 -7.08 6.60
N GLY A 245 -4.62 -6.27 7.28
CA GLY A 245 -5.04 -5.49 8.43
C GLY A 245 -6.09 -4.42 8.08
N TYR A 246 -5.99 -3.81 6.90
CA TYR A 246 -7.04 -2.91 6.40
C TYR A 246 -8.27 -3.68 5.95
N ALA A 247 -8.11 -4.81 5.28
CA ALA A 247 -9.22 -5.68 4.89
C ALA A 247 -10.03 -6.15 6.10
N THR A 248 -9.35 -6.56 7.19
CA THR A 248 -9.99 -6.96 8.44
C THR A 248 -10.80 -5.83 9.06
N GLN A 249 -10.23 -4.61 9.15
CA GLN A 249 -10.94 -3.45 9.66
C GLN A 249 -12.15 -3.06 8.79
N MET A 250 -12.02 -3.15 7.47
CA MET A 250 -13.13 -2.86 6.54
C MET A 250 -14.25 -3.89 6.65
N ALA A 251 -13.92 -5.17 6.80
CA ALA A 251 -14.92 -6.22 7.01
C ALA A 251 -15.72 -5.96 8.30
N LEU A 252 -15.03 -5.67 9.42
CA LEU A 252 -15.68 -5.33 10.69
C LEU A 252 -16.54 -4.08 10.59
N ASN A 253 -16.04 -3.00 10.00
CA ASN A 253 -16.77 -1.76 9.82
C ASN A 253 -18.00 -1.92 8.91
N GLY A 254 -17.89 -2.78 7.90
CA GLY A 254 -18.98 -3.08 6.98
C GLY A 254 -20.03 -4.04 7.54
N GLY A 255 -19.83 -4.56 8.75
CA GLY A 255 -20.74 -5.54 9.36
C GLY A 255 -20.62 -6.94 8.74
N ALA A 256 -19.51 -7.24 8.08
CA ALA A 256 -19.16 -8.58 7.63
C ALA A 256 -18.45 -9.37 8.74
N ILE A 257 -18.29 -10.66 8.54
CA ILE A 257 -17.72 -11.62 9.49
C ILE A 257 -16.33 -12.04 8.99
N PRO A 258 -15.23 -11.40 9.45
CA PRO A 258 -13.90 -11.77 9.00
C PRO A 258 -13.44 -13.10 9.62
N VAL A 259 -13.00 -14.03 8.79
CA VAL A 259 -12.22 -15.21 9.17
C VAL A 259 -10.77 -14.94 8.82
N CYS A 260 -9.97 -14.63 9.83
CA CYS A 260 -8.60 -14.17 9.68
C CYS A 260 -7.63 -15.34 9.61
N VAL A 261 -6.85 -15.48 8.54
CA VAL A 261 -5.79 -16.49 8.43
C VAL A 261 -4.43 -15.83 8.61
N VAL A 262 -3.68 -16.32 9.60
CA VAL A 262 -2.34 -15.82 9.97
C VAL A 262 -1.34 -16.96 10.13
N SER A 263 -0.08 -16.65 10.46
CA SER A 263 1.02 -17.62 10.51
C SER A 263 1.78 -17.64 11.84
N SER A 264 1.26 -16.98 12.86
CA SER A 264 1.83 -17.07 14.23
C SER A 264 0.82 -16.66 15.28
N PRO A 265 1.03 -17.07 16.56
CA PRO A 265 0.17 -16.67 17.69
C PRO A 265 0.11 -15.15 17.89
N GLU A 266 1.22 -14.44 17.71
CA GLU A 266 1.29 -12.97 17.86
C GLU A 266 0.42 -12.27 16.80
N LYS A 267 0.44 -12.79 15.56
CA LYS A 267 -0.40 -12.32 14.46
C LYS A 267 -1.89 -12.63 14.73
N ALA A 268 -2.19 -13.76 15.33
CA ALA A 268 -3.55 -14.11 15.73
C ALA A 268 -4.08 -13.17 16.81
N GLU A 269 -3.26 -12.86 17.81
CA GLU A 269 -3.62 -11.92 18.87
C GLU A 269 -3.88 -10.51 18.33
N LEU A 270 -3.08 -10.08 17.35
CA LEU A 270 -3.28 -8.79 16.70
C LEU A 270 -4.63 -8.72 15.97
N CYS A 271 -5.07 -9.80 15.31
CA CYS A 271 -6.41 -9.86 14.71
C CYS A 271 -7.51 -9.76 15.76
N ARG A 272 -7.36 -10.45 16.93
CA ARG A 272 -8.34 -10.33 18.03
C ARG A 272 -8.38 -8.92 18.61
N ARG A 273 -7.24 -8.27 18.76
CA ARG A 273 -7.18 -6.86 19.19
C ARG A 273 -7.84 -5.90 18.19
N MET A 274 -7.93 -6.26 16.90
CA MET A 274 -8.75 -5.52 15.92
C MET A 274 -10.26 -5.76 16.09
N GLY A 275 -10.66 -6.78 16.85
CA GLY A 275 -12.06 -7.18 17.04
C GLY A 275 -12.48 -8.37 16.16
N ALA A 276 -11.54 -9.08 15.54
CA ALA A 276 -11.82 -10.28 14.76
C ALA A 276 -11.67 -11.54 15.64
N ASP A 277 -12.78 -12.15 15.99
CA ASP A 277 -12.78 -13.32 16.88
C ASP A 277 -12.46 -14.64 16.17
N LEU A 278 -12.76 -14.73 14.84
CA LEU A 278 -12.57 -15.95 14.07
C LEU A 278 -11.18 -15.94 13.43
N VAL A 279 -10.24 -16.62 14.07
CA VAL A 279 -8.83 -16.63 13.65
C VAL A 279 -8.31 -18.05 13.47
N ILE A 280 -7.62 -18.29 12.37
CA ILE A 280 -6.90 -19.53 12.06
C ILE A 280 -5.40 -19.22 12.03
N ASP A 281 -4.64 -19.77 12.95
CA ASP A 281 -3.18 -19.80 12.87
C ASP A 281 -2.77 -21.03 12.06
N ARG A 282 -2.52 -20.81 10.75
CA ARG A 282 -2.21 -21.91 9.83
C ARG A 282 -0.93 -22.66 10.18
N ALA A 283 0.02 -21.99 10.85
CA ALA A 283 1.29 -22.62 11.23
C ALA A 283 1.07 -23.51 12.47
N ALA A 284 0.39 -23.00 13.50
CA ALA A 284 0.08 -23.75 14.69
C ALA A 284 -0.87 -24.93 14.41
N GLU A 285 -1.84 -24.73 13.50
CA GLU A 285 -2.77 -25.78 13.06
C GLU A 285 -2.15 -26.71 11.98
N GLY A 286 -0.92 -26.46 11.51
CA GLY A 286 -0.15 -27.32 10.62
C GLY A 286 -0.70 -27.41 9.19
N PHE A 287 -1.36 -26.38 8.67
CA PHE A 287 -1.89 -26.37 7.29
C PHE A 287 -0.77 -26.33 6.26
N ARG A 288 -0.78 -27.31 5.32
CA ARG A 288 0.14 -27.41 4.20
C ARG A 288 -0.63 -27.76 2.93
N PHE A 289 -0.89 -26.77 2.08
CA PHE A 289 -1.72 -26.93 0.87
C PHE A 289 -0.97 -27.61 -0.30
N TRP A 290 0.33 -27.84 -0.15
CA TRP A 290 1.18 -28.49 -1.13
C TRP A 290 1.95 -29.66 -0.50
N LYS A 291 1.91 -30.82 -1.15
CA LYS A 291 2.69 -32.03 -0.77
C LYS A 291 4.15 -31.88 -1.16
N ASP A 292 4.37 -31.29 -2.33
CA ASP A 292 5.65 -30.97 -2.93
C ASP A 292 5.54 -29.71 -3.80
N GLU A 293 6.58 -29.35 -4.57
CA GLU A 293 6.57 -28.12 -5.39
C GLU A 293 5.53 -28.13 -6.51
N GLU A 294 5.01 -29.29 -6.94
CA GLU A 294 4.11 -29.44 -8.09
C GLU A 294 2.71 -29.93 -7.70
N THR A 295 2.58 -30.62 -6.57
CA THR A 295 1.36 -31.33 -6.19
C THR A 295 0.64 -30.67 -5.02
N GLN A 296 -0.54 -30.17 -5.25
CA GLN A 296 -1.40 -29.63 -4.19
C GLN A 296 -2.05 -30.77 -3.36
N ASP A 297 -2.45 -30.46 -2.14
CA ASP A 297 -3.15 -31.36 -1.23
C ASP A 297 -4.64 -30.98 -1.05
N PRO A 298 -5.59 -31.56 -1.83
CA PRO A 298 -7.00 -31.32 -1.66
C PRO A 298 -7.56 -31.74 -0.29
N GLY A 299 -6.87 -32.66 0.41
CA GLY A 299 -7.23 -33.04 1.78
C GLY A 299 -7.08 -31.87 2.74
N GLU A 300 -6.04 -31.08 2.58
CA GLU A 300 -5.82 -29.87 3.37
C GLU A 300 -6.82 -28.75 3.04
N TRP A 301 -7.27 -28.64 1.80
CA TRP A 301 -8.35 -27.71 1.44
C TRP A 301 -9.66 -28.08 2.16
N LYS A 302 -9.99 -29.38 2.19
CA LYS A 302 -11.15 -29.89 2.90
C LYS A 302 -11.07 -29.60 4.39
N ARG A 303 -9.91 -29.88 5.01
CA ARG A 303 -9.65 -29.59 6.43
C ARG A 303 -9.79 -28.11 6.76
N LEU A 304 -9.29 -27.22 5.88
CA LEU A 304 -9.49 -25.77 6.02
C LEU A 304 -10.97 -25.39 5.95
N GLY A 305 -11.72 -25.93 5.00
CA GLY A 305 -13.16 -25.69 4.88
C GLY A 305 -13.95 -26.18 6.11
N GLU A 306 -13.59 -27.34 6.67
CA GLU A 306 -14.17 -27.85 7.91
C GLU A 306 -13.89 -26.90 9.07
N ARG A 307 -12.64 -26.44 9.20
CA ARG A 307 -12.24 -25.48 10.23
C ARG A 307 -12.97 -24.14 10.11
N ILE A 308 -13.16 -23.62 8.91
CA ILE A 308 -13.94 -22.39 8.67
C ILE A 308 -15.38 -22.60 9.14
N ARG A 309 -16.05 -23.69 8.74
CA ARG A 309 -17.42 -23.98 9.17
C ARG A 309 -17.57 -24.16 10.68
N GLU A 310 -16.58 -24.75 11.35
CA GLU A 310 -16.56 -24.82 12.82
C GLU A 310 -16.60 -23.42 13.44
N LEU A 311 -15.83 -22.49 12.90
CA LEU A 311 -15.75 -21.12 13.40
C LEU A 311 -17.00 -20.29 13.08
N THR A 312 -17.58 -20.48 11.91
CA THR A 312 -18.72 -19.69 11.41
C THR A 312 -20.08 -20.25 11.76
N GLY A 313 -20.15 -21.40 12.42
CA GLY A 313 -21.43 -22.06 12.70
C GLY A 313 -22.00 -22.81 11.49
N GLY A 314 -21.17 -23.23 10.55
CA GLY A 314 -21.55 -24.05 9.39
C GLY A 314 -21.47 -23.33 8.04
N GLU A 315 -21.08 -22.06 7.99
CA GLU A 315 -21.05 -21.28 6.75
C GLU A 315 -19.68 -21.32 6.06
N ASP A 316 -19.70 -21.39 4.74
CA ASP A 316 -18.54 -21.21 3.87
C ASP A 316 -18.38 -19.72 3.50
N PRO A 317 -17.17 -19.24 3.18
CA PRO A 317 -16.94 -17.83 2.85
C PRO A 317 -17.69 -17.34 1.62
N ASP A 318 -18.41 -16.22 1.77
CA ASP A 318 -18.99 -15.45 0.65
C ASP A 318 -17.88 -14.87 -0.23
N ILE A 319 -16.83 -14.39 0.43
CA ILE A 319 -15.70 -13.71 -0.19
C ILE A 319 -14.40 -14.32 0.34
N VAL A 320 -13.46 -14.57 -0.56
CA VAL A 320 -12.06 -14.85 -0.21
C VAL A 320 -11.21 -13.67 -0.65
N PHE A 321 -10.63 -12.97 0.31
CA PHE A 321 -9.66 -11.90 0.10
C PHE A 321 -8.28 -12.53 -0.09
N GLU A 322 -7.88 -12.63 -1.36
CA GLU A 322 -6.68 -13.35 -1.79
C GLU A 322 -5.58 -12.37 -2.23
N HIS A 323 -4.35 -12.62 -1.78
CA HIS A 323 -3.16 -11.91 -2.24
C HIS A 323 -1.85 -12.73 -2.19
N PRO A 324 -1.75 -13.84 -1.45
CA PRO A 324 -0.55 -14.69 -1.51
C PRO A 324 -0.33 -15.34 -2.88
N GLY A 325 -1.39 -15.81 -3.54
CA GLY A 325 -1.32 -16.38 -4.85
C GLY A 325 -1.06 -17.88 -4.86
N ARG A 326 0.04 -18.33 -5.48
CA ARG A 326 0.31 -19.76 -5.76
C ARG A 326 0.05 -20.68 -4.57
N GLU A 327 0.49 -20.30 -3.39
CA GLU A 327 0.42 -21.15 -2.19
C GLU A 327 -1.03 -21.45 -1.75
N THR A 328 -1.91 -20.46 -1.84
CA THR A 328 -3.25 -20.49 -1.23
C THR A 328 -4.40 -20.57 -2.23
N PHE A 329 -4.16 -20.25 -3.50
CA PHE A 329 -5.21 -20.03 -4.48
C PHE A 329 -6.13 -21.25 -4.71
N GLY A 330 -5.57 -22.47 -4.74
CA GLY A 330 -6.35 -23.70 -4.84
C GLY A 330 -7.30 -23.89 -3.65
N ALA A 331 -6.81 -23.66 -2.45
CA ALA A 331 -7.61 -23.67 -1.22
C ALA A 331 -8.70 -22.59 -1.26
N SER A 332 -8.35 -21.36 -1.69
CA SER A 332 -9.27 -20.23 -1.82
C SER A 332 -10.44 -20.53 -2.75
N VAL A 333 -10.16 -21.14 -3.92
CA VAL A 333 -11.22 -21.58 -4.86
C VAL A 333 -12.08 -22.69 -4.24
N TYR A 334 -11.47 -23.61 -3.49
CA TYR A 334 -12.21 -24.69 -2.84
C TYR A 334 -13.18 -24.20 -1.77
N VAL A 335 -12.69 -23.37 -0.81
CA VAL A 335 -13.46 -23.00 0.40
C VAL A 335 -14.56 -21.95 0.15
N ALA A 336 -14.46 -21.14 -0.89
CA ALA A 336 -15.52 -20.18 -1.22
C ALA A 336 -16.86 -20.91 -1.43
N ARG A 337 -17.94 -20.35 -0.87
CA ARG A 337 -19.28 -20.93 -1.03
C ARG A 337 -19.75 -20.99 -2.49
N ARG A 338 -20.84 -21.70 -2.75
CA ARG A 338 -21.51 -21.64 -4.06
C ARG A 338 -21.92 -20.20 -4.37
N GLY A 339 -21.56 -19.71 -5.56
CA GLY A 339 -21.77 -18.32 -5.98
C GLY A 339 -20.83 -17.29 -5.31
N GLY A 340 -19.89 -17.74 -4.47
CA GLY A 340 -18.93 -16.88 -3.79
C GLY A 340 -17.87 -16.27 -4.71
N THR A 341 -17.12 -15.31 -4.20
CA THR A 341 -16.13 -14.53 -4.96
C THR A 341 -14.74 -14.68 -4.35
N ILE A 342 -13.77 -15.05 -5.17
CA ILE A 342 -12.35 -14.97 -4.86
C ILE A 342 -11.84 -13.66 -5.50
N VAL A 343 -11.48 -12.68 -4.70
CA VAL A 343 -10.93 -11.40 -5.20
C VAL A 343 -9.44 -11.34 -4.92
N THR A 344 -8.63 -11.07 -5.96
CA THR A 344 -7.16 -11.12 -5.86
C THR A 344 -6.50 -9.87 -6.45
N CYS A 345 -5.42 -9.41 -5.80
CA CYS A 345 -4.68 -8.21 -6.23
C CYS A 345 -3.16 -8.40 -6.30
N ALA A 346 -2.65 -9.56 -5.89
CA ALA A 346 -1.20 -9.82 -5.82
C ALA A 346 -0.89 -11.31 -5.94
N SER A 347 0.40 -11.65 -5.91
CA SER A 347 0.88 -13.03 -6.03
C SER A 347 2.25 -13.18 -5.35
N THR A 348 2.33 -12.86 -4.05
CA THR A 348 3.60 -12.80 -3.30
C THR A 348 4.28 -14.16 -3.13
N SER A 349 3.53 -15.27 -3.26
CA SER A 349 4.06 -16.64 -3.21
C SER A 349 4.28 -17.27 -4.60
N GLY A 350 3.99 -16.53 -5.68
CA GLY A 350 4.19 -16.98 -7.07
C GLY A 350 3.04 -16.64 -7.99
N PHE A 351 3.35 -16.34 -9.25
CA PHE A 351 2.43 -15.79 -10.25
C PHE A 351 1.57 -16.85 -10.97
N GLN A 352 2.00 -18.12 -10.98
CA GLN A 352 1.27 -19.20 -11.61
C GLN A 352 0.37 -19.89 -10.58
N HIS A 353 -0.95 -19.77 -10.76
CA HIS A 353 -1.93 -20.33 -9.86
C HIS A 353 -2.49 -21.64 -10.42
N GLN A 354 -2.63 -22.63 -9.55
CA GLN A 354 -3.29 -23.91 -9.86
C GLN A 354 -4.52 -24.08 -8.97
N TYR A 355 -5.62 -24.54 -9.53
CA TYR A 355 -6.83 -24.89 -8.81
C TYR A 355 -7.64 -25.93 -9.59
N ASP A 356 -8.50 -26.67 -8.91
CA ASP A 356 -9.43 -27.59 -9.55
C ASP A 356 -10.64 -26.82 -10.08
N ASN A 357 -10.71 -26.68 -11.41
CA ASN A 357 -11.75 -25.90 -12.07
C ASN A 357 -13.17 -26.42 -11.83
N ARG A 358 -13.33 -27.69 -11.43
CA ARG A 358 -14.65 -28.25 -11.07
C ARG A 358 -15.28 -27.47 -9.91
N TYR A 359 -14.50 -27.05 -8.93
CA TYR A 359 -14.98 -26.25 -7.80
C TYR A 359 -15.36 -24.83 -8.20
N LEU A 360 -14.80 -24.28 -9.27
CA LEU A 360 -15.16 -22.97 -9.80
C LEU A 360 -16.50 -23.04 -10.57
N TRP A 361 -16.53 -23.79 -11.70
CA TRP A 361 -17.66 -23.71 -12.61
C TRP A 361 -18.92 -24.46 -12.11
N MET A 362 -18.77 -25.62 -11.46
CA MET A 362 -19.93 -26.37 -10.91
C MET A 362 -20.59 -25.61 -9.74
N HIS A 363 -19.83 -24.79 -9.03
CA HIS A 363 -20.34 -24.02 -7.91
C HIS A 363 -20.59 -22.54 -8.26
N LEU A 364 -20.51 -22.17 -9.54
CA LEU A 364 -20.83 -20.82 -10.03
C LEU A 364 -20.03 -19.71 -9.32
N LYS A 365 -18.80 -19.99 -8.90
CA LYS A 365 -17.93 -19.05 -8.20
C LYS A 365 -17.33 -18.06 -9.19
N ARG A 366 -16.82 -16.93 -8.68
CA ARG A 366 -16.18 -15.90 -9.47
C ARG A 366 -14.76 -15.68 -8.99
N ILE A 367 -13.83 -15.47 -9.93
CA ILE A 367 -12.50 -14.97 -9.67
C ILE A 367 -12.46 -13.56 -10.24
N VAL A 368 -12.16 -12.57 -9.38
CA VAL A 368 -12.15 -11.15 -9.74
C VAL A 368 -10.74 -10.63 -9.54
N GLY A 369 -10.13 -10.10 -10.60
CA GLY A 369 -8.88 -9.35 -10.52
C GLY A 369 -9.15 -7.95 -9.94
N SER A 370 -8.29 -7.52 -9.04
CA SER A 370 -8.29 -6.17 -8.48
C SER A 370 -6.86 -5.62 -8.47
N HIS A 371 -6.72 -4.33 -8.70
CA HIS A 371 -5.40 -3.69 -8.75
C HIS A 371 -5.53 -2.28 -8.20
N PHE A 372 -4.81 -1.95 -7.12
CA PHE A 372 -4.94 -0.67 -6.41
C PHE A 372 -6.39 -0.22 -6.21
N ALA A 373 -6.67 1.06 -6.56
CA ALA A 373 -7.97 1.68 -6.53
C ALA A 373 -8.00 2.87 -7.51
N ASN A 374 -9.16 3.19 -8.03
CA ASN A 374 -9.35 4.45 -8.74
C ASN A 374 -9.36 5.63 -7.75
N TYR A 375 -9.35 6.86 -8.26
CA TYR A 375 -9.29 8.06 -7.40
C TYR A 375 -10.49 8.18 -6.45
N HIS A 376 -11.68 7.84 -6.91
CA HIS A 376 -12.87 7.87 -6.06
C HIS A 376 -12.78 6.88 -4.89
N GLU A 377 -12.38 5.64 -5.17
CA GLU A 377 -12.18 4.59 -4.16
C GLU A 377 -11.11 4.99 -3.14
N ALA A 378 -9.99 5.57 -3.62
CA ALA A 378 -8.92 6.06 -2.75
C ALA A 378 -9.41 7.19 -1.82
N TRP A 379 -10.20 8.13 -2.35
CA TRP A 379 -10.83 9.19 -1.55
C TRP A 379 -11.78 8.63 -0.50
N GLN A 380 -12.61 7.64 -0.84
CA GLN A 380 -13.51 6.99 0.12
C GLN A 380 -12.73 6.22 1.20
N ALA A 381 -11.66 5.52 0.81
CA ALA A 381 -10.79 4.82 1.75
C ALA A 381 -10.08 5.81 2.71
N ASN A 382 -9.54 6.93 2.19
CA ASN A 382 -8.93 7.98 3.00
C ASN A 382 -9.95 8.66 3.91
N ARG A 383 -11.19 8.85 3.44
CA ARG A 383 -12.30 9.39 4.26
C ARG A 383 -12.60 8.52 5.48
N LEU A 384 -12.55 7.18 5.34
CA LEU A 384 -12.74 6.28 6.48
C LEU A 384 -11.63 6.45 7.53
N VAL A 385 -10.40 6.68 7.09
CA VAL A 385 -9.28 7.00 7.99
C VAL A 385 -9.52 8.35 8.66
N ALA A 386 -9.84 9.39 7.90
CA ALA A 386 -10.09 10.73 8.43
C ALA A 386 -11.24 10.79 9.44
N LEU A 387 -12.21 9.88 9.33
CA LEU A 387 -13.33 9.73 10.28
C LEU A 387 -13.01 8.85 11.50
N GLY A 388 -11.78 8.31 11.60
CA GLY A 388 -11.43 7.37 12.66
C GLY A 388 -12.21 6.05 12.60
N LYS A 389 -12.59 5.59 11.41
CA LYS A 389 -13.26 4.29 11.19
C LYS A 389 -12.27 3.19 10.81
N VAL A 390 -11.17 3.57 10.19
CA VAL A 390 -10.05 2.73 9.83
C VAL A 390 -8.79 3.38 10.38
N HIS A 391 -7.92 2.61 10.99
CA HIS A 391 -6.73 3.08 11.69
C HIS A 391 -5.46 2.59 11.00
N PRO A 392 -4.35 3.35 11.08
CA PRO A 392 -3.08 2.94 10.51
C PRO A 392 -2.60 1.62 11.10
N THR A 393 -1.89 0.84 10.28
CA THR A 393 -1.32 -0.45 10.66
C THR A 393 0.20 -0.38 10.81
N VAL A 394 0.77 0.79 11.06
CA VAL A 394 2.22 0.97 11.23
C VAL A 394 2.71 0.27 12.47
N SER A 395 3.66 -0.66 12.30
CA SER A 395 4.28 -1.37 13.42
C SER A 395 5.58 -0.73 13.89
N ARG A 396 6.37 -0.24 12.94
CA ARG A 396 7.66 0.45 13.20
C ARG A 396 8.02 1.40 12.06
N THR A 397 8.97 2.29 12.35
CA THR A 397 9.48 3.29 11.40
C THR A 397 11.01 3.25 11.36
N TYR A 398 11.56 3.58 10.21
CA TYR A 398 12.99 3.70 9.95
C TYR A 398 13.31 5.12 9.45
N PRO A 399 14.50 5.65 9.69
CA PRO A 399 14.96 6.83 8.97
C PRO A 399 15.23 6.49 7.49
N LEU A 400 15.25 7.52 6.64
CA LEU A 400 15.43 7.37 5.18
C LEU A 400 16.67 6.53 4.82
N GLU A 401 17.75 6.71 5.56
CA GLU A 401 19.02 6.00 5.37
C GLU A 401 18.90 4.49 5.60
N GLN A 402 17.89 4.04 6.32
CA GLN A 402 17.66 2.63 6.63
C GLN A 402 16.54 2.00 5.80
N THR A 403 16.12 2.65 4.71
CA THR A 403 15.07 2.13 3.83
C THR A 403 15.40 0.72 3.30
N GLY A 404 16.66 0.43 3.01
CA GLY A 404 17.10 -0.91 2.63
C GLY A 404 16.78 -1.98 3.69
N GLN A 405 16.99 -1.65 4.98
CA GLN A 405 16.66 -2.55 6.09
C GLN A 405 15.14 -2.71 6.24
N ALA A 406 14.37 -1.63 6.11
CA ALA A 406 12.93 -1.66 6.13
C ALA A 406 12.36 -2.56 5.01
N ALA A 407 12.88 -2.43 3.79
CA ALA A 407 12.49 -3.28 2.65
C ALA A 407 12.90 -4.74 2.84
N TYR A 408 14.07 -5.00 3.45
CA TYR A 408 14.53 -6.36 3.75
C TYR A 408 13.61 -7.08 4.74
N GLU A 409 13.12 -6.40 5.78
CA GLU A 409 12.16 -6.99 6.73
C GLU A 409 10.83 -7.36 6.06
N VAL A 410 10.34 -6.50 5.15
CA VAL A 410 9.15 -6.78 4.36
C VAL A 410 9.39 -7.98 3.44
N HIS A 411 10.54 -8.03 2.77
CA HIS A 411 10.93 -9.15 1.91
C HIS A 411 10.99 -10.48 2.66
N ARG A 412 11.48 -10.47 3.91
CA ARG A 412 11.59 -11.66 4.78
C ARG A 412 10.28 -12.00 5.51
N ASN A 413 9.21 -11.23 5.32
CA ASN A 413 7.95 -11.36 6.08
C ASN A 413 8.17 -11.33 7.61
N ALA A 414 9.15 -10.54 8.05
CA ALA A 414 9.57 -10.39 9.44
C ALA A 414 8.92 -9.19 10.13
N HIS A 415 7.79 -8.71 9.60
CA HIS A 415 7.04 -7.55 10.09
C HIS A 415 5.56 -7.91 10.29
N GLN A 416 4.86 -7.04 10.98
CA GLN A 416 3.40 -7.01 11.05
C GLN A 416 2.92 -5.65 10.55
N GLY A 417 1.69 -5.58 10.02
CA GLY A 417 1.16 -4.33 9.49
C GLY A 417 2.06 -3.70 8.41
N LYS A 418 2.34 -2.41 8.55
CA LYS A 418 3.16 -1.60 7.64
C LYS A 418 4.46 -1.15 8.31
N VAL A 419 5.51 -1.06 7.52
CA VAL A 419 6.80 -0.49 7.90
C VAL A 419 6.90 0.92 7.31
N GLY A 420 6.97 1.93 8.18
CA GLY A 420 7.09 3.34 7.81
C GLY A 420 8.55 3.75 7.60
N VAL A 421 8.74 4.83 6.85
CA VAL A 421 10.03 5.49 6.63
C VAL A 421 9.85 6.98 6.85
N ARG A 422 10.61 7.55 7.78
CA ARG A 422 10.69 9.01 7.96
C ARG A 422 11.64 9.59 6.91
N CYS A 423 11.14 10.53 6.13
CA CYS A 423 11.91 11.19 5.09
C CYS A 423 12.51 12.51 5.62
N LEU A 424 11.67 13.52 5.84
CA LEU A 424 12.06 14.79 6.47
C LEU A 424 11.75 14.83 7.97
N ALA A 425 10.73 14.08 8.43
CA ALA A 425 10.36 14.10 9.84
C ALA A 425 11.53 13.60 10.72
N PRO A 426 12.02 14.41 11.68
CA PRO A 426 13.14 14.03 12.53
C PRO A 426 12.76 12.92 13.53
N THR A 427 11.50 12.90 13.96
CA THR A 427 10.96 11.93 14.93
C THR A 427 9.57 11.46 14.51
N ASP A 428 9.12 10.37 15.10
CA ASP A 428 7.73 9.92 14.99
C ASP A 428 6.79 10.84 15.78
N GLY A 429 5.51 10.80 15.48
CA GLY A 429 4.44 11.47 16.22
C GLY A 429 4.17 12.91 15.83
N LEU A 430 4.92 13.48 14.89
CA LEU A 430 4.71 14.84 14.39
C LEU A 430 3.55 14.91 13.38
N GLY A 431 2.93 16.09 13.21
CA GLY A 431 1.87 16.33 12.21
C GLY A 431 0.46 16.13 12.72
N VAL A 432 0.24 15.92 14.00
CA VAL A 432 -1.10 15.80 14.59
C VAL A 432 -1.74 17.18 14.72
N ARG A 433 -2.92 17.38 14.09
CA ARG A 433 -3.68 18.64 14.13
C ARG A 433 -5.03 18.51 14.85
N ASP A 434 -5.52 17.28 15.07
CA ASP A 434 -6.75 16.98 15.80
C ASP A 434 -6.46 16.03 16.97
N GLY A 435 -6.02 16.61 18.07
CA GLY A 435 -5.69 15.88 19.30
C GLY A 435 -6.90 15.23 19.97
N GLU A 436 -8.10 15.78 19.80
CA GLU A 436 -9.32 15.21 20.38
C GLU A 436 -9.72 13.90 19.68
N LEU A 437 -9.71 13.90 18.35
CA LEU A 437 -9.99 12.69 17.58
C LEU A 437 -8.90 11.64 17.80
N ARG A 438 -7.62 12.08 17.88
CA ARG A 438 -6.50 11.19 18.21
C ARG A 438 -6.70 10.48 19.56
N ALA A 439 -6.99 11.24 20.61
CA ALA A 439 -7.18 10.70 21.96
C ALA A 439 -8.33 9.68 22.02
N ARG A 440 -9.42 9.91 21.27
CA ARG A 440 -10.54 8.95 21.17
C ARG A 440 -10.16 7.62 20.54
N HIS A 441 -9.13 7.59 19.68
CA HIS A 441 -8.71 6.42 18.91
C HIS A 441 -7.28 5.97 19.20
N GLU A 442 -6.65 6.45 20.25
CA GLU A 442 -5.25 6.23 20.56
C GLU A 442 -4.86 4.75 20.60
N ASP A 443 -5.64 3.92 21.29
CA ASP A 443 -5.42 2.48 21.38
C ASP A 443 -5.49 1.79 20.00
N ALA A 444 -6.42 2.23 19.15
CA ALA A 444 -6.60 1.68 17.83
C ALA A 444 -5.48 2.11 16.86
N ILE A 445 -5.02 3.36 16.96
CA ILE A 445 -3.90 3.90 16.17
C ILE A 445 -2.60 3.19 16.54
N ASN A 446 -2.37 2.95 17.84
CA ASN A 446 -1.12 2.34 18.33
C ASN A 446 -1.15 0.81 18.34
N ARG A 447 -2.23 0.18 17.89
CA ARG A 447 -2.46 -1.28 18.00
C ARG A 447 -1.36 -2.11 17.38
N PHE A 448 -0.75 -1.66 16.30
CA PHE A 448 0.32 -2.35 15.60
C PHE A 448 1.72 -1.96 16.09
N ARG A 449 1.87 -0.89 16.86
CA ARG A 449 3.18 -0.41 17.33
C ARG A 449 3.87 -1.44 18.20
N GLY A 450 5.19 -1.63 17.98
CA GLY A 450 6.03 -2.53 18.74
C GLY A 450 5.95 -4.01 18.36
N HIS A 451 5.36 -4.33 17.22
CA HIS A 451 5.22 -5.71 16.73
C HIS A 451 6.07 -6.00 15.49
#